data_2aad3ac5e065031dba908866237bb5f6
#
_entry.id   2aad3ac5e065031dba908866237bb5f6
#
_cell.length_a   1.000
_cell.length_b   1.000
_cell.length_c   1.000
_cell.angle_alpha   90.00
_cell.angle_beta   90.00
_cell.angle_gamma   90.00
#
_symmetry.space_group_name_H-M   'P 1'
#
loop_
_entity.id
_entity.type
_entity.pdbx_description
1 polymer ?
#
loop_
_entity_poly.entity_id
_entity_poly.type
_entity_poly.pdbx_seq_one_letter_code
_entity_poly.pdbx_strand_id
1 'polypeptide(L)'
;LPSAQAGQAIALQLDHDIDVSRGAVLAAPESKPVAAQTIEGRFVWLSETAFDPRAGYLLRTVTDLIPISNIEIKALLDLETMSSHPASHCGVNDIAIAKISLGRPAAIDLFGDISETGTLMLVDAITGASIAGGVATNVTAKGEQHGDGHFILTREMLANGLCRDLSLSSADREEFMRRANEAAILLRAAGVSVAIEPPPMIDDGMDPGL
;
A
#
# COMPACT_ATOMS: atom_id res chain seq x y z
N LEU A 1 -0.84 22.63 -32.44
CA LEU A 1 -2.20 22.14 -32.59
C LEU A 1 -3.00 22.53 -31.35
N PRO A 2 -4.26 23.01 -31.51
CA PRO A 2 -5.09 23.44 -30.37
C PRO A 2 -5.67 22.24 -29.57
N SER A 3 -5.63 21.04 -30.12
CA SER A 3 -6.12 19.81 -29.50
C SER A 3 -5.37 18.59 -30.02
N ALA A 4 -5.38 17.51 -29.24
CA ALA A 4 -4.82 16.22 -29.60
C ALA A 4 -5.81 15.11 -29.19
N GLN A 5 -5.72 13.98 -29.88
CA GLN A 5 -6.56 12.80 -29.60
C GLN A 5 -5.70 11.66 -29.08
N ALA A 6 -6.34 10.71 -28.40
CA ALA A 6 -5.69 9.50 -27.94
C ALA A 6 -4.97 8.77 -29.09
N GLY A 7 -3.76 8.26 -28.82
CA GLY A 7 -2.91 7.60 -29.81
C GLY A 7 -1.99 8.54 -30.63
N GLN A 8 -2.11 9.85 -30.49
CA GLN A 8 -1.22 10.80 -31.15
C GLN A 8 0.04 11.07 -30.32
N ALA A 9 1.20 11.04 -30.95
CA ALA A 9 2.43 11.54 -30.35
C ALA A 9 2.49 13.07 -30.49
N ILE A 10 2.59 13.78 -29.38
CA ILE A 10 2.56 15.24 -29.33
C ILE A 10 3.72 15.79 -28.51
N ALA A 11 4.11 17.03 -28.79
CA ALA A 11 4.96 17.83 -27.92
C ALA A 11 4.08 18.82 -27.16
N LEU A 12 4.22 18.87 -25.83
CA LEU A 12 3.52 19.81 -24.97
C LEU A 12 4.49 20.89 -24.49
N GLN A 13 4.05 22.12 -24.53
CA GLN A 13 4.70 23.23 -23.85
C GLN A 13 3.88 23.57 -22.60
N LEU A 14 4.53 23.59 -21.44
CA LEU A 14 3.89 23.94 -20.17
C LEU A 14 4.05 25.45 -19.93
N ASP A 15 3.07 26.07 -19.28
CA ASP A 15 3.08 27.50 -18.94
C ASP A 15 4.07 27.80 -17.78
N HIS A 16 4.45 26.78 -17.03
CA HIS A 16 5.36 26.89 -15.90
C HIS A 16 6.51 25.92 -16.07
N ASP A 17 7.68 26.28 -15.51
CA ASP A 17 8.85 25.42 -15.44
C ASP A 17 8.60 24.32 -14.41
N ILE A 18 8.03 23.20 -14.88
CA ILE A 18 7.74 22.01 -14.08
C ILE A 18 8.61 20.88 -14.60
N ASP A 19 9.34 20.25 -13.70
CA ASP A 19 10.12 19.06 -14.01
C ASP A 19 9.20 17.87 -14.26
N VAL A 20 9.09 17.44 -15.52
CA VAL A 20 8.29 16.28 -15.93
C VAL A 20 9.25 15.14 -16.25
N SER A 21 9.32 14.19 -15.35
CA SER A 21 10.17 13.00 -15.47
C SER A 21 9.36 11.75 -15.85
N ARG A 22 10.09 10.65 -16.12
CA ARG A 22 9.46 9.35 -16.36
C ARG A 22 8.57 8.94 -15.19
N GLY A 23 7.36 8.48 -15.48
CA GLY A 23 6.34 8.12 -14.49
C GLY A 23 5.33 9.23 -14.22
N ALA A 24 5.57 10.45 -14.73
CA ALA A 24 4.59 11.53 -14.63
C ALA A 24 3.35 11.23 -15.47
N VAL A 25 2.19 11.59 -14.95
CA VAL A 25 0.90 11.53 -15.61
C VAL A 25 0.27 12.92 -15.59
N LEU A 26 -0.10 13.42 -16.77
CA LEU A 26 -0.87 14.65 -16.89
C LEU A 26 -2.35 14.28 -16.82
N ALA A 27 -3.04 14.82 -15.86
CA ALA A 27 -4.46 14.56 -15.64
C ALA A 27 -5.24 15.85 -15.38
N ALA A 28 -6.54 15.82 -15.69
CA ALA A 28 -7.44 16.90 -15.32
C ALA A 28 -7.53 17.00 -13.78
N PRO A 29 -7.75 18.21 -13.21
CA PRO A 29 -7.82 18.39 -11.76
C PRO A 29 -8.86 17.52 -11.06
N GLU A 30 -9.97 17.23 -11.73
CA GLU A 30 -11.09 16.41 -11.26
C GLU A 30 -10.91 14.91 -11.47
N SER A 31 -9.88 14.49 -12.22
CA SER A 31 -9.64 13.10 -12.64
C SER A 31 -8.18 12.71 -12.42
N LYS A 32 -7.65 13.01 -11.23
CA LYS A 32 -6.26 12.69 -10.89
C LYS A 32 -6.11 11.23 -10.49
N PRO A 33 -5.12 10.52 -11.03
CA PRO A 33 -4.79 9.18 -10.56
C PRO A 33 -4.36 9.19 -9.09
N VAL A 34 -4.56 8.09 -8.41
CA VAL A 34 -4.08 7.93 -7.04
C VAL A 34 -2.56 7.76 -7.04
N ALA A 35 -1.86 8.51 -6.18
CA ALA A 35 -0.45 8.27 -5.89
C ALA A 35 -0.33 7.02 -4.99
N ALA A 36 -0.47 5.85 -5.61
CA ALA A 36 -0.56 4.57 -4.92
C ALA A 36 0.76 4.19 -4.26
N GLN A 37 0.71 3.79 -3.00
CA GLN A 37 1.81 3.15 -2.27
C GLN A 37 1.57 1.64 -2.16
N THR A 38 0.31 1.23 -2.13
CA THR A 38 -0.10 -0.16 -2.09
C THR A 38 -1.19 -0.41 -3.13
N ILE A 39 -1.12 -1.56 -3.78
CA ILE A 39 -2.06 -1.98 -4.80
C ILE A 39 -2.57 -3.37 -4.42
N GLU A 40 -3.87 -3.59 -4.57
CA GLU A 40 -4.40 -4.93 -4.67
C GLU A 40 -4.82 -5.19 -6.11
N GLY A 41 -4.53 -6.37 -6.62
CA GLY A 41 -4.79 -6.71 -8.00
C GLY A 41 -4.98 -8.20 -8.23
N ARG A 42 -5.45 -8.50 -9.44
CA ARG A 42 -5.52 -9.87 -9.95
C ARG A 42 -4.42 -10.03 -10.99
N PHE A 43 -3.59 -11.05 -10.83
CA PHE A 43 -2.43 -11.29 -11.67
C PHE A 43 -2.46 -12.72 -12.21
N VAL A 44 -2.37 -12.87 -13.53
CA VAL A 44 -2.13 -14.15 -14.19
C VAL A 44 -0.63 -14.41 -14.17
N TRP A 45 -0.21 -15.49 -13.55
CA TRP A 45 1.20 -15.87 -13.48
C TRP A 45 1.63 -16.51 -14.80
N LEU A 46 2.60 -15.91 -15.48
CA LEU A 46 3.05 -16.30 -16.82
C LEU A 46 4.37 -17.09 -16.79
N SER A 47 5.14 -16.93 -15.72
CA SER A 47 6.44 -17.57 -15.57
C SER A 47 6.30 -19.03 -15.20
N GLU A 48 7.15 -19.90 -15.78
CA GLU A 48 7.29 -21.29 -15.36
C GLU A 48 7.85 -21.43 -13.95
N THR A 49 8.62 -20.41 -13.49
CA THR A 49 9.09 -20.32 -12.11
C THR A 49 7.97 -19.83 -11.23
N ALA A 50 7.64 -20.59 -10.20
CA ALA A 50 6.64 -20.19 -9.20
C ALA A 50 7.07 -18.93 -8.43
N PHE A 51 6.09 -18.27 -7.80
CA PHE A 51 6.34 -17.12 -6.95
C PHE A 51 7.34 -17.44 -5.83
N ASP A 52 8.41 -16.64 -5.75
CA ASP A 52 9.37 -16.66 -4.63
C ASP A 52 9.32 -15.30 -3.93
N PRO A 53 8.90 -15.23 -2.64
CA PRO A 53 8.84 -13.98 -1.89
C PRO A 53 10.22 -13.34 -1.65
N ARG A 54 11.32 -14.05 -1.91
CA ARG A 54 12.69 -13.54 -1.77
C ARG A 54 13.24 -12.96 -3.07
N ALA A 55 12.59 -13.22 -4.19
CA ALA A 55 13.01 -12.68 -5.47
C ALA A 55 12.72 -11.18 -5.56
N GLY A 56 13.57 -10.47 -6.28
CA GLY A 56 13.34 -9.06 -6.59
C GLY A 56 12.36 -8.90 -7.75
N TYR A 57 11.31 -8.12 -7.55
CA TYR A 57 10.33 -7.82 -8.58
C TYR A 57 10.20 -6.32 -8.80
N LEU A 58 9.89 -5.95 -10.04
CA LEU A 58 9.51 -4.60 -10.43
C LEU A 58 8.06 -4.61 -10.92
N LEU A 59 7.33 -3.54 -10.61
CA LEU A 59 6.03 -3.28 -11.20
C LEU A 59 6.21 -2.38 -12.42
N ARG A 60 5.79 -2.86 -13.57
CA ARG A 60 5.71 -2.08 -14.81
C ARG A 60 4.30 -1.56 -14.98
N THR A 61 4.17 -0.24 -15.09
CA THR A 61 2.96 0.46 -15.53
C THR A 61 3.15 0.99 -16.94
N VAL A 62 2.17 1.68 -17.50
CA VAL A 62 2.29 2.33 -18.82
C VAL A 62 3.40 3.37 -18.85
N THR A 63 3.60 4.09 -17.75
CA THR A 63 4.53 5.23 -17.69
C THR A 63 5.82 4.92 -16.96
N ASP A 64 5.86 3.85 -16.14
CA ASP A 64 6.93 3.70 -15.15
C ASP A 64 7.34 2.23 -14.92
N LEU A 65 8.49 2.08 -14.26
CA LEU A 65 9.02 0.82 -13.75
C LEU A 65 9.47 1.03 -12.30
N ILE A 66 8.75 0.41 -11.36
CA ILE A 66 8.78 0.75 -9.95
C ILE A 66 9.27 -0.44 -9.15
N PRO A 67 10.26 -0.27 -8.26
CA PRO A 67 10.66 -1.33 -7.35
C PRO A 67 9.51 -1.73 -6.42
N ILE A 68 9.34 -3.03 -6.23
CA ILE A 68 8.38 -3.58 -5.28
C ILE A 68 9.13 -3.86 -3.98
N SER A 69 8.56 -3.41 -2.86
CA SER A 69 9.09 -3.66 -1.53
C SER A 69 8.54 -4.95 -0.92
N ASN A 70 7.29 -5.31 -1.25
CA ASN A 70 6.68 -6.55 -0.79
C ASN A 70 5.55 -7.00 -1.73
N ILE A 71 5.43 -8.33 -1.91
CA ILE A 71 4.28 -8.99 -2.56
C ILE A 71 3.72 -10.01 -1.59
N GLU A 72 2.43 -9.94 -1.37
CA GLU A 72 1.65 -10.90 -0.59
C GLU A 72 0.59 -11.54 -1.49
N ILE A 73 0.69 -12.84 -1.76
CA ILE A 73 -0.36 -13.60 -2.40
C ILE A 73 -1.41 -13.91 -1.34
N LYS A 74 -2.64 -13.43 -1.54
CA LYS A 74 -3.75 -13.61 -0.59
C LYS A 74 -4.60 -14.82 -0.92
N ALA A 75 -4.83 -15.03 -2.21
CA ALA A 75 -5.71 -16.11 -2.68
C ALA A 75 -5.41 -16.44 -4.15
N LEU A 76 -5.85 -17.61 -4.58
CA LEU A 76 -5.96 -17.97 -5.99
C LEU A 76 -7.43 -17.95 -6.40
N LEU A 77 -7.69 -17.52 -7.63
CA LEU A 77 -9.01 -17.54 -8.25
C LEU A 77 -9.15 -18.80 -9.09
N ASP A 78 -10.16 -19.60 -8.77
CA ASP A 78 -10.57 -20.75 -9.59
C ASP A 78 -11.58 -20.26 -10.64
N LEU A 79 -11.26 -20.43 -11.91
CA LEU A 79 -12.11 -20.01 -13.02
C LEU A 79 -13.30 -20.92 -13.27
N GLU A 80 -13.23 -22.18 -12.87
CA GLU A 80 -14.36 -23.12 -13.07
C GLU A 80 -15.48 -22.83 -12.08
N THR A 81 -15.12 -22.58 -10.84
CA THR A 81 -16.08 -22.31 -9.76
C THR A 81 -16.33 -20.82 -9.53
N MET A 82 -15.52 -19.95 -10.15
CA MET A 82 -15.48 -18.49 -9.92
C MET A 82 -15.32 -18.13 -8.43
N SER A 83 -14.69 -19.04 -7.67
CA SER A 83 -14.41 -18.85 -6.25
C SER A 83 -12.93 -18.56 -6.00
N SER A 84 -12.63 -17.92 -4.89
CA SER A 84 -11.25 -17.70 -4.45
C SER A 84 -10.98 -18.50 -3.18
N HIS A 85 -9.80 -19.10 -3.09
CA HIS A 85 -9.33 -19.81 -1.91
C HIS A 85 -8.01 -19.24 -1.43
N PRO A 86 -7.79 -19.12 -0.10
CA PRO A 86 -6.56 -18.58 0.45
C PRO A 86 -5.34 -19.35 -0.04
N ALA A 87 -4.32 -18.64 -0.47
CA ALA A 87 -3.05 -19.20 -0.92
C ALA A 87 -1.91 -18.23 -0.60
N SER A 88 -0.72 -18.77 -0.41
CA SER A 88 0.53 -18.01 -0.25
C SER A 88 1.52 -18.24 -1.39
N HIS A 89 1.17 -19.10 -2.34
CA HIS A 89 1.98 -19.47 -3.50
C HIS A 89 1.15 -19.36 -4.76
N CYS A 90 1.79 -19.11 -5.88
CA CYS A 90 1.20 -19.23 -7.21
C CYS A 90 2.24 -19.74 -8.20
N GLY A 91 1.78 -20.42 -9.23
CA GLY A 91 2.57 -20.95 -10.32
C GLY A 91 2.00 -20.57 -11.70
N VAL A 92 2.59 -21.10 -12.75
CA VAL A 92 2.18 -20.81 -14.13
C VAL A 92 0.68 -21.06 -14.35
N ASN A 93 0.02 -20.11 -15.01
CA ASN A 93 -1.42 -20.06 -15.28
C ASN A 93 -2.35 -19.87 -14.06
N ASP A 94 -1.81 -19.77 -12.85
CA ASP A 94 -2.63 -19.38 -11.72
C ASP A 94 -3.05 -17.91 -11.82
N ILE A 95 -4.26 -17.60 -11.33
CA ILE A 95 -4.73 -16.24 -11.15
C ILE A 95 -4.64 -15.90 -9.67
N ALA A 96 -3.64 -15.12 -9.33
CA ALA A 96 -3.38 -14.71 -7.96
C ALA A 96 -4.09 -13.40 -7.63
N ILE A 97 -4.73 -13.34 -6.47
CA ILE A 97 -5.14 -12.10 -5.82
C ILE A 97 -3.97 -11.69 -4.93
N ALA A 98 -3.32 -10.60 -5.27
CA ALA A 98 -2.11 -10.17 -4.58
C ALA A 98 -2.21 -8.74 -4.08
N LYS A 99 -1.55 -8.49 -2.94
CA LYS A 99 -1.28 -7.16 -2.41
C LYS A 99 0.19 -6.83 -2.64
N ILE A 100 0.45 -5.71 -3.29
CA ILE A 100 1.79 -5.26 -3.66
C ILE A 100 2.07 -3.93 -2.99
N SER A 101 3.17 -3.86 -2.24
CA SER A 101 3.68 -2.62 -1.67
C SER A 101 4.81 -2.10 -2.55
N LEU A 102 4.73 -0.84 -2.94
CA LEU A 102 5.69 -0.19 -3.82
C LEU A 102 6.84 0.44 -3.05
N GLY A 103 8.03 0.44 -3.61
CA GLY A 103 9.19 1.13 -3.06
C GLY A 103 9.08 2.66 -3.10
N ARG A 104 8.24 3.20 -3.97
CA ARG A 104 7.85 4.60 -4.06
C ARG A 104 6.43 4.73 -4.60
N PRO A 105 5.73 5.85 -4.31
CA PRO A 105 4.41 6.09 -4.88
C PRO A 105 4.42 6.15 -6.41
N ALA A 106 3.35 5.68 -7.03
CA ALA A 106 3.14 5.72 -8.47
C ALA A 106 1.70 6.13 -8.81
N ALA A 107 1.53 6.81 -9.95
CA ALA A 107 0.22 7.17 -10.47
C ALA A 107 -0.45 5.94 -11.06
N ILE A 108 -1.48 5.43 -10.41
CA ILE A 108 -2.21 4.22 -10.81
C ILE A 108 -3.70 4.44 -10.58
N ASP A 109 -4.50 4.07 -11.58
CA ASP A 109 -5.95 4.06 -11.50
C ASP A 109 -6.49 2.65 -11.28
N LEU A 110 -7.75 2.54 -10.87
CA LEU A 110 -8.46 1.28 -10.93
C LEU A 110 -8.67 0.88 -12.39
N PHE A 111 -8.47 -0.39 -12.70
CA PHE A 111 -8.67 -0.89 -14.07
C PHE A 111 -10.10 -0.65 -14.59
N GLY A 112 -11.09 -0.67 -13.70
CA GLY A 112 -12.49 -0.39 -14.05
C GLY A 112 -12.75 1.08 -14.42
N ASP A 113 -11.90 2.01 -13.99
CA ASP A 113 -12.05 3.43 -14.27
C ASP A 113 -11.22 3.84 -15.52
N ILE A 114 -9.93 3.50 -15.52
CA ILE A 114 -9.02 3.75 -16.65
C ILE A 114 -8.15 2.51 -16.86
N SER A 115 -8.46 1.75 -17.91
CA SER A 115 -7.80 0.48 -18.20
C SER A 115 -6.30 0.62 -18.47
N GLU A 116 -5.90 1.71 -19.15
CA GLU A 116 -4.51 1.96 -19.54
C GLU A 116 -3.60 2.11 -18.33
N THR A 117 -3.98 2.92 -17.35
CA THR A 117 -3.21 3.17 -16.12
C THR A 117 -3.47 2.15 -15.03
N GLY A 118 -4.55 1.37 -15.15
CA GLY A 118 -4.91 0.25 -14.25
C GLY A 118 -4.34 -1.10 -14.65
N THR A 119 -3.68 -1.20 -15.84
CA THR A 119 -2.99 -2.42 -16.28
C THR A 119 -1.58 -2.48 -15.74
N LEU A 120 -1.20 -3.63 -15.20
CA LEU A 120 0.03 -3.84 -14.45
C LEU A 120 0.78 -5.07 -14.97
N MET A 121 2.12 -5.05 -14.88
CA MET A 121 2.95 -6.21 -15.18
C MET A 121 4.02 -6.37 -14.11
N LEU A 122 4.19 -7.58 -13.60
CA LEU A 122 5.32 -7.95 -12.77
C LEU A 122 6.49 -8.37 -13.65
N VAL A 123 7.66 -7.85 -13.34
CA VAL A 123 8.90 -8.08 -14.08
C VAL A 123 9.97 -8.53 -13.08
N ASP A 124 10.75 -9.52 -13.46
CA ASP A 124 11.93 -9.92 -12.70
C ASP A 124 12.98 -8.81 -12.69
N ALA A 125 13.45 -8.42 -11.51
CA ALA A 125 14.36 -7.29 -11.36
C ALA A 125 15.75 -7.54 -11.91
N ILE A 126 16.16 -8.80 -12.10
CA ILE A 126 17.49 -9.18 -12.58
C ILE A 126 17.48 -9.40 -14.09
N THR A 127 16.53 -10.21 -14.57
CA THR A 127 16.48 -10.64 -15.97
C THR A 127 15.66 -9.72 -16.86
N GLY A 128 14.76 -8.94 -16.28
CA GLY A 128 13.78 -8.13 -17.01
C GLY A 128 12.66 -8.94 -17.66
N ALA A 129 12.54 -10.23 -17.34
CA ALA A 129 11.51 -11.10 -17.88
C ALA A 129 10.13 -10.76 -17.30
N SER A 130 9.09 -10.86 -18.12
CA SER A 130 7.69 -10.72 -17.66
C SER A 130 7.29 -11.93 -16.84
N ILE A 131 6.89 -11.73 -15.61
CA ILE A 131 6.53 -12.76 -14.65
C ILE A 131 5.02 -12.96 -14.56
N ALA A 132 4.27 -11.87 -14.47
CA ALA A 132 2.81 -11.90 -14.39
C ALA A 132 2.20 -10.64 -15.00
N GLY A 133 1.06 -10.80 -15.65
CA GLY A 133 0.24 -9.68 -16.11
C GLY A 133 -1.01 -9.53 -15.24
N GLY A 134 -1.44 -8.31 -14.96
CA GLY A 134 -2.56 -8.12 -14.07
C GLY A 134 -3.23 -6.76 -14.16
N VAL A 135 -4.22 -6.58 -13.31
CA VAL A 135 -5.04 -5.37 -13.24
C VAL A 135 -5.20 -4.90 -11.79
N ALA A 136 -5.18 -3.58 -11.59
CA ALA A 136 -5.44 -2.98 -10.29
C ALA A 136 -6.94 -3.06 -9.96
N THR A 137 -7.27 -3.64 -8.82
CA THR A 137 -8.65 -3.72 -8.31
C THR A 137 -8.88 -2.84 -7.09
N ASN A 138 -7.80 -2.50 -6.38
CA ASN A 138 -7.80 -1.51 -5.30
C ASN A 138 -6.44 -0.80 -5.26
N VAL A 139 -6.44 0.49 -5.00
CA VAL A 139 -5.24 1.32 -4.86
C VAL A 139 -5.33 2.13 -3.59
N THR A 140 -4.23 2.17 -2.84
CA THR A 140 -4.17 2.89 -1.57
C THR A 140 -3.01 3.88 -1.60
N ALA A 141 -3.31 5.16 -1.35
CA ALA A 141 -2.30 6.21 -1.26
C ALA A 141 -1.40 6.02 -0.03
N LYS A 142 -0.24 6.68 -0.07
CA LYS A 142 0.63 6.75 1.11
C LYS A 142 -0.11 7.45 2.25
N GLY A 143 -0.43 6.73 3.31
CA GLY A 143 -1.19 7.23 4.47
C GLY A 143 -2.63 6.73 4.57
N GLU A 144 -3.21 6.15 3.52
CA GLU A 144 -4.50 5.48 3.58
C GLU A 144 -4.32 3.98 3.89
N GLN A 145 -3.86 3.67 5.09
CA GLN A 145 -4.09 2.34 5.63
C GLN A 145 -5.57 2.27 6.03
N HIS A 146 -6.29 1.28 5.51
CA HIS A 146 -7.68 0.99 5.89
C HIS A 146 -7.74 0.64 7.38
N GLY A 147 -8.10 1.62 8.15
CA GLY A 147 -8.27 1.70 9.59
C GLY A 147 -8.04 3.16 9.94
N ASP A 148 -9.06 4.00 9.94
CA ASP A 148 -9.13 5.40 10.40
C ASP A 148 -7.87 6.30 10.20
N GLY A 149 -7.09 6.13 9.15
CA GLY A 149 -6.02 7.07 8.71
C GLY A 149 -4.94 7.45 9.74
N HIS A 150 -4.92 6.79 10.89
CA HIS A 150 -3.99 7.07 11.97
C HIS A 150 -3.12 5.85 12.28
N PHE A 151 -1.81 6.07 12.38
CA PHE A 151 -0.92 5.10 12.98
C PHE A 151 -1.27 5.00 14.47
N ILE A 152 -1.72 3.83 14.94
CA ILE A 152 -2.12 3.65 16.33
C ILE A 152 -0.88 3.21 17.12
N LEU A 153 -0.42 4.05 18.04
CA LEU A 153 0.58 3.68 19.03
C LEU A 153 -0.08 2.78 20.08
N THR A 154 0.18 1.47 19.96
CA THR A 154 -0.32 0.48 20.91
C THR A 154 0.64 0.34 22.10
N ARG A 155 0.08 -0.15 23.22
CA ARG A 155 0.85 -0.45 24.41
C ARG A 155 1.97 -1.45 24.15
N GLU A 156 1.69 -2.49 23.34
CA GLU A 156 2.69 -3.50 22.97
C GLU A 156 3.85 -2.91 22.18
N MET A 157 3.60 -2.00 21.26
CA MET A 157 4.65 -1.32 20.48
C MET A 157 5.58 -0.52 21.40
N LEU A 158 5.03 0.19 22.39
CA LEU A 158 5.83 0.95 23.34
C LEU A 158 6.55 0.04 24.35
N ALA A 159 5.94 -1.05 24.78
CA ALA A 159 6.55 -2.04 25.65
C ALA A 159 7.72 -2.78 24.98
N ASN A 160 7.58 -3.14 23.70
CA ASN A 160 8.60 -3.85 22.94
C ASN A 160 9.77 -2.95 22.48
N GLY A 161 9.55 -1.66 22.32
CA GLY A 161 10.56 -0.74 21.77
C GLY A 161 11.23 0.19 22.78
N LEU A 162 10.53 0.64 23.81
CA LEU A 162 10.96 1.77 24.64
C LEU A 162 10.79 1.58 26.14
N CYS A 163 10.07 0.58 26.61
CA CYS A 163 9.72 0.44 28.03
C CYS A 163 9.81 -0.99 28.52
N ARG A 164 10.51 -1.19 29.62
CA ARG A 164 10.42 -2.39 30.45
C ARG A 164 9.05 -2.40 31.14
N ASP A 165 8.45 -3.60 31.25
CA ASP A 165 7.24 -3.95 32.02
C ASP A 165 6.46 -2.77 32.61
N LEU A 166 5.48 -2.27 31.85
CA LEU A 166 4.47 -1.36 32.36
C LEU A 166 3.43 -2.19 33.12
N SER A 167 3.61 -2.28 34.44
CA SER A 167 2.56 -2.79 35.31
C SER A 167 1.35 -1.84 35.29
N LEU A 168 0.16 -2.33 35.73
CA LEU A 168 -1.10 -1.61 35.61
C LEU A 168 -1.33 -0.53 36.69
N SER A 169 -0.27 0.03 37.28
CA SER A 169 -0.41 1.09 38.28
C SER A 169 -0.83 2.43 37.64
N SER A 170 -1.42 3.33 38.42
CA SER A 170 -1.81 4.67 37.96
C SER A 170 -0.60 5.50 37.52
N ALA A 171 0.55 5.35 38.18
CA ALA A 171 1.79 6.03 37.82
C ALA A 171 2.34 5.53 36.47
N ASP A 172 2.19 4.25 36.15
CA ASP A 172 2.60 3.67 34.89
C ASP A 172 1.69 4.15 33.74
N ARG A 173 0.44 4.48 34.05
CA ARG A 173 -0.50 5.04 33.06
C ARG A 173 -0.10 6.46 32.65
N GLU A 174 0.25 7.31 33.59
CA GLU A 174 0.73 8.66 33.32
C GLU A 174 2.04 8.65 32.51
N GLU A 175 2.97 7.78 32.89
CA GLU A 175 4.24 7.61 32.18
C GLU A 175 4.03 7.05 30.77
N PHE A 176 3.12 6.10 30.58
CA PHE A 176 2.71 5.60 29.25
C PHE A 176 2.18 6.73 28.38
N MET A 177 1.23 7.51 28.88
CA MET A 177 0.63 8.62 28.13
C MET A 177 1.66 9.70 27.80
N ARG A 178 2.59 9.99 28.70
CA ARG A 178 3.68 10.94 28.47
C ARG A 178 4.56 10.48 27.31
N ARG A 179 5.04 9.25 27.33
CA ARG A 179 5.90 8.67 26.27
C ARG A 179 5.17 8.48 24.95
N ALA A 180 3.93 8.06 25.00
CA ALA A 180 3.09 7.95 23.81
C ALA A 180 2.91 9.31 23.12
N ASN A 181 2.69 10.38 23.91
CA ASN A 181 2.59 11.74 23.37
C ASN A 181 3.92 12.23 22.78
N GLU A 182 5.05 11.99 23.43
CA GLU A 182 6.37 12.34 22.91
C GLU A 182 6.66 11.64 21.58
N ALA A 183 6.39 10.32 21.48
CA ALA A 183 6.53 9.55 20.24
C ALA A 183 5.56 10.05 19.16
N ALA A 184 4.32 10.37 19.52
CA ALA A 184 3.34 10.90 18.57
C ALA A 184 3.74 12.28 18.01
N ILE A 185 4.35 13.14 18.81
CA ILE A 185 4.88 14.44 18.37
C ILE A 185 5.97 14.24 17.32
N LEU A 186 6.93 13.32 17.56
CA LEU A 186 8.01 13.03 16.63
C LEU A 186 7.48 12.44 15.30
N LEU A 187 6.53 11.51 15.37
CA LEU A 187 5.92 10.91 14.19
C LEU A 187 5.10 11.92 13.39
N ARG A 188 4.34 12.80 14.05
CA ARG A 188 3.60 13.88 13.40
C ARG A 188 4.52 14.90 12.74
N ALA A 189 5.65 15.21 13.38
CA ALA A 189 6.68 16.07 12.78
C ALA A 189 7.30 15.43 11.52
N ALA A 190 7.33 14.09 11.44
CA ALA A 190 7.72 13.33 10.27
C ALA A 190 6.58 13.15 9.23
N GLY A 191 5.42 13.78 9.44
CA GLY A 191 4.27 13.73 8.53
C GLY A 191 3.39 12.48 8.68
N VAL A 192 3.56 11.71 9.77
CA VAL A 192 2.73 10.52 10.06
C VAL A 192 1.55 10.91 10.90
N SER A 193 0.32 10.60 10.45
CA SER A 193 -0.88 10.77 11.28
C SER A 193 -0.91 9.68 12.36
N VAL A 194 -0.97 10.08 13.65
CA VAL A 194 -0.86 9.16 14.79
C VAL A 194 -2.01 9.35 15.74
N ALA A 195 -2.67 8.24 16.10
CA ALA A 195 -3.57 8.12 17.24
C ALA A 195 -2.88 7.29 18.35
N ILE A 196 -3.23 7.56 19.59
CA ILE A 196 -2.75 6.82 20.76
C ILE A 196 -3.90 5.96 21.25
N GLU A 197 -3.66 4.65 21.41
CA GLU A 197 -4.64 3.75 22.00
C GLU A 197 -4.83 4.11 23.49
N PRO A 198 -6.07 4.44 23.93
CA PRO A 198 -6.30 4.74 25.33
C PRO A 198 -6.01 3.50 26.19
N PRO A 199 -5.38 3.66 27.37
CA PRO A 199 -5.16 2.55 28.28
C PRO A 199 -6.51 1.96 28.73
N PRO A 200 -6.62 0.63 28.92
CA PRO A 200 -7.84 -0.01 29.35
C PRO A 200 -8.34 0.60 30.65
N MET A 201 -9.64 0.83 30.74
CA MET A 201 -10.28 1.29 31.99
C MET A 201 -10.09 0.20 33.03
N ILE A 202 -9.46 0.51 34.16
CA ILE A 202 -9.49 -0.35 35.34
C ILE A 202 -10.89 -0.18 35.92
N ASP A 203 -11.64 -1.25 35.93
CA ASP A 203 -12.86 -1.34 36.73
C ASP A 203 -12.40 -1.34 38.20
N ASP A 204 -12.32 -0.16 38.78
CA ASP A 204 -12.19 -0.03 40.25
C ASP A 204 -13.50 -0.57 40.81
N GLY A 205 -13.52 -1.87 41.08
CA GLY A 205 -14.63 -2.54 41.69
C GLY A 205 -15.06 -1.81 42.96
N MET A 206 -15.89 -0.84 42.79
CA MET A 206 -16.64 -0.21 43.87
C MET A 206 -17.78 -1.19 44.20
N ASP A 207 -17.50 -2.08 45.10
CA ASP A 207 -18.48 -2.94 45.76
C ASP A 207 -19.56 -2.05 46.40
N PRO A 208 -20.82 -2.06 45.93
CA PRO A 208 -21.88 -1.39 46.63
C PRO A 208 -22.45 -2.34 47.67
N GLY A 209 -21.66 -2.58 48.71
CA GLY A 209 -22.07 -3.43 49.81
C GLY A 209 -21.89 -2.77 51.15
N LEU A 210 -22.93 -2.17 51.65
CA LEU A 210 -23.48 -2.19 53.00
C LEU A 210 -24.25 -0.90 53.28
#